data_8e48d404ef2cb4bb7aa82066697fe3c3
#
_entry.id   8e48d404ef2cb4bb7aa82066697fe3c3
#
_cell.length_a   1.000
_cell.length_b   1.000
_cell.length_c   1.000
_cell.angle_alpha   90.00
_cell.angle_beta   90.00
_cell.angle_gamma   90.00
#
_symmetry.space_group_name_H-M   'P 1'
#
loop_
_entity.id
_entity.type
_entity.pdbx_description
1 polymer ?
#
loop_
_entity_poly.entity_id
_entity_poly.type
_entity_poly.pdbx_seq_one_letter_code
_entity_poly.pdbx_strand_id
1 'polypeptide(L)'
;MKKIILVSVLLLISLAATIPVLAAGPPKPGEKLFDFTLPVPAERADRNYLGISGWGKTFRVADIKANLVLIEILSMYCPFCQKEAPIVNQLYEAIEKDPAAKGKIKIIGIGAGNSAYEVEVFRKRYNVPFPVFPDPDYDIHKKCGEVRTPFFIAVRLNPDGTQEVGYAKLGGFGEIPAFLEMLKKSAGL
;
A
#
# COMPACT_ATOMS: atom_id res chain seq x y z
N MET A 1 -10.01 42.25 65.97
CA MET A 1 -10.31 40.87 65.61
C MET A 1 -10.15 40.75 64.06
N LYS A 2 -9.01 40.33 63.59
CA LYS A 2 -8.70 40.21 62.16
C LYS A 2 -8.97 38.77 61.72
N LYS A 3 -9.94 38.55 60.81
CA LYS A 3 -10.23 37.25 60.20
C LYS A 3 -9.22 37.00 59.10
N ILE A 4 -8.41 35.96 59.26
CA ILE A 4 -7.48 35.45 58.27
C ILE A 4 -8.27 34.47 57.41
N ILE A 5 -8.47 34.84 56.14
CA ILE A 5 -9.09 33.96 55.11
C ILE A 5 -7.97 33.16 54.50
N LEU A 6 -7.95 31.86 54.77
CA LEU A 6 -7.03 30.89 54.14
C LEU A 6 -7.61 30.51 52.77
N VAL A 7 -6.98 30.98 51.69
CA VAL A 7 -7.32 30.58 50.32
C VAL A 7 -6.46 29.38 49.97
N SER A 8 -7.07 28.19 50.03
CA SER A 8 -6.43 26.96 49.55
C SER A 8 -6.50 26.90 48.02
N VAL A 9 -5.39 27.17 47.37
CA VAL A 9 -5.25 26.95 45.91
C VAL A 9 -4.98 25.46 45.67
N LEU A 10 -6.01 24.74 45.23
CA LEU A 10 -5.87 23.37 44.73
C LEU A 10 -5.19 23.41 43.35
N LEU A 11 -3.91 23.07 43.29
CA LEU A 11 -3.17 22.89 42.05
C LEU A 11 -3.56 21.54 41.46
N LEU A 12 -4.51 21.51 40.52
CA LEU A 12 -4.82 20.34 39.71
C LEU A 12 -3.70 20.12 38.69
N ILE A 13 -2.75 19.30 39.02
CA ILE A 13 -1.74 18.79 38.08
C ILE A 13 -2.44 17.78 37.17
N SER A 14 -2.88 18.19 35.98
CA SER A 14 -3.35 17.28 34.94
C SER A 14 -2.14 16.51 34.39
N LEU A 15 -1.98 15.27 34.84
CA LEU A 15 -1.02 14.33 34.27
C LEU A 15 -1.52 13.93 32.88
N ALA A 16 -1.10 14.68 31.86
CA ALA A 16 -1.32 14.30 30.48
C ALA A 16 -0.53 13.00 30.22
N ALA A 17 -1.22 11.87 30.26
CA ALA A 17 -0.65 10.60 29.85
C ALA A 17 -0.34 10.70 28.34
N THR A 18 0.93 10.91 28.00
CA THR A 18 1.43 10.76 26.64
C THR A 18 1.38 9.28 26.30
N ILE A 19 0.32 8.85 25.60
CA ILE A 19 0.27 7.51 25.01
C ILE A 19 1.36 7.50 23.94
N PRO A 20 2.40 6.63 24.05
CA PRO A 20 3.37 6.50 22.98
C PRO A 20 2.62 6.03 21.74
N VAL A 21 2.60 6.85 20.68
CA VAL A 21 2.21 6.40 19.35
C VAL A 21 3.29 5.40 18.94
N LEU A 22 3.00 4.12 19.09
CA LEU A 22 3.87 3.08 18.53
C LEU A 22 3.94 3.33 17.04
N ALA A 23 5.12 3.70 16.53
CA ALA A 23 5.35 3.75 15.10
C ALA A 23 5.00 2.36 14.54
N ALA A 24 4.04 2.31 13.61
CA ALA A 24 3.67 1.08 12.96
C ALA A 24 4.92 0.53 12.25
N GLY A 25 5.30 -0.71 12.58
CA GLY A 25 6.38 -1.38 11.86
C GLY A 25 5.91 -1.84 10.47
N PRO A 26 6.83 -2.40 9.65
CA PRO A 26 6.44 -3.00 8.38
C PRO A 26 5.31 -4.01 8.57
N PRO A 27 4.30 -4.06 7.65
CA PRO A 27 3.23 -5.04 7.73
C PRO A 27 3.79 -6.46 7.65
N LYS A 28 3.18 -7.39 8.40
CA LYS A 28 3.64 -8.79 8.48
C LYS A 28 2.54 -9.74 8.02
N PRO A 29 2.89 -10.91 7.46
CA PRO A 29 1.92 -11.95 7.14
C PRO A 29 1.02 -12.28 8.35
N GLY A 30 -0.29 -12.38 8.10
CA GLY A 30 -1.33 -12.60 9.10
C GLY A 30 -1.90 -11.33 9.74
N GLU A 31 -1.27 -10.18 9.54
CA GLU A 31 -1.79 -8.90 10.04
C GLU A 31 -2.83 -8.33 9.07
N LYS A 32 -3.73 -7.49 9.60
CA LYS A 32 -4.62 -6.68 8.78
C LYS A 32 -3.83 -5.54 8.13
N LEU A 33 -4.09 -5.28 6.84
CA LEU A 33 -3.52 -4.10 6.19
C LEU A 33 -4.03 -2.82 6.89
N PHE A 34 -3.14 -1.86 7.08
CA PHE A 34 -3.50 -0.53 7.61
C PHE A 34 -4.40 0.23 6.62
N ASP A 35 -5.28 1.09 7.14
CA ASP A 35 -6.22 1.85 6.32
C ASP A 35 -5.55 3.04 5.63
N PHE A 36 -5.76 3.13 4.32
CA PHE A 36 -5.42 4.28 3.49
C PHE A 36 -6.34 4.37 2.27
N THR A 37 -6.34 5.52 1.63
CA THR A 37 -7.07 5.76 0.39
C THR A 37 -6.12 6.18 -0.72
N LEU A 38 -6.49 5.83 -1.96
CA LEU A 38 -5.77 6.17 -3.17
C LEU A 38 -6.67 7.08 -4.03
N PRO A 39 -6.11 8.01 -4.79
CA PRO A 39 -6.90 8.81 -5.74
C PRO A 39 -7.49 7.92 -6.83
N VAL A 40 -8.74 8.18 -7.23
CA VAL A 40 -9.34 7.48 -8.39
C VAL A 40 -8.53 7.83 -9.65
N PRO A 41 -8.02 6.83 -10.40
CA PRO A 41 -7.23 7.09 -11.60
C PRO A 41 -8.02 7.89 -12.65
N ALA A 42 -7.36 8.87 -13.26
CA ALA A 42 -7.95 9.64 -14.37
C ALA A 42 -8.18 8.74 -15.60
N GLU A 43 -7.27 7.80 -15.87
CA GLU A 43 -7.33 6.90 -17.00
C GLU A 43 -8.41 5.84 -16.83
N ARG A 44 -9.27 5.70 -17.83
CA ARG A 44 -10.33 4.69 -17.87
C ARG A 44 -9.75 3.26 -17.84
N ALA A 45 -8.62 3.06 -18.50
CA ALA A 45 -7.93 1.75 -18.53
C ALA A 45 -7.54 1.29 -17.13
N ASP A 46 -6.96 2.18 -16.32
CA ASP A 46 -6.58 1.88 -14.93
C ASP A 46 -7.80 1.58 -14.06
N ARG A 47 -8.91 2.35 -14.20
CA ARG A 47 -10.16 2.06 -13.49
C ARG A 47 -10.75 0.72 -13.87
N ASN A 48 -10.76 0.39 -15.18
CA ASN A 48 -11.21 -0.91 -15.66
C ASN A 48 -10.33 -2.06 -15.15
N TYR A 49 -9.02 -1.86 -15.15
CA TYR A 49 -8.07 -2.81 -14.59
C TYR A 49 -8.36 -3.08 -13.11
N LEU A 50 -8.58 -2.04 -12.33
CA LEU A 50 -8.89 -2.17 -10.90
C LEU A 50 -10.33 -2.65 -10.63
N GLY A 51 -11.21 -2.55 -11.62
CA GLY A 51 -12.64 -2.88 -11.47
C GLY A 51 -13.39 -1.92 -10.54
N ILE A 52 -12.92 -0.66 -10.45
CA ILE A 52 -13.53 0.39 -9.62
C ILE A 52 -14.40 1.33 -10.46
N SER A 53 -15.39 1.96 -9.82
CA SER A 53 -16.17 3.01 -10.46
C SER A 53 -15.34 4.29 -10.62
N GLY A 54 -15.69 5.13 -11.60
CA GLY A 54 -15.10 6.46 -11.77
C GLY A 54 -15.69 7.53 -10.85
N TRP A 55 -16.59 7.16 -9.93
CA TRP A 55 -17.24 8.06 -9.00
C TRP A 55 -16.42 8.25 -7.73
N GLY A 56 -16.43 9.47 -7.21
CA GLY A 56 -15.64 9.82 -6.01
C GLY A 56 -14.23 10.31 -6.34
N LYS A 57 -13.56 10.84 -5.32
CA LYS A 57 -12.18 11.35 -5.43
C LYS A 57 -11.14 10.29 -5.06
N THR A 58 -11.51 9.38 -4.19
CA THR A 58 -10.61 8.34 -3.64
C THR A 58 -11.32 6.99 -3.56
N PHE A 59 -10.54 5.92 -3.46
CA PHE A 59 -10.98 4.54 -3.22
C PHE A 59 -10.01 3.85 -2.25
N ARG A 60 -10.40 2.70 -1.71
CA ARG A 60 -9.57 1.87 -0.82
C ARG A 60 -9.12 0.61 -1.56
N VAL A 61 -8.07 -0.04 -1.06
CA VAL A 61 -7.61 -1.33 -1.61
C VAL A 61 -8.73 -2.37 -1.60
N ALA A 62 -9.61 -2.35 -0.58
CA ALA A 62 -10.78 -3.23 -0.49
C ALA A 62 -11.81 -3.03 -1.62
N ASP A 63 -11.81 -1.89 -2.28
CA ASP A 63 -12.76 -1.58 -3.36
C ASP A 63 -12.31 -2.18 -4.72
N ILE A 64 -11.06 -2.66 -4.80
CA ILE A 64 -10.50 -3.30 -6.00
C ILE A 64 -11.16 -4.67 -6.22
N LYS A 65 -11.57 -4.94 -7.45
CA LYS A 65 -12.17 -6.22 -7.84
C LYS A 65 -11.07 -7.26 -8.10
N ALA A 66 -10.62 -7.90 -7.01
CA ALA A 66 -9.59 -8.93 -7.02
C ALA A 66 -9.75 -9.85 -5.80
N ASN A 67 -9.09 -11.00 -5.82
CA ASN A 67 -8.90 -11.84 -4.63
C ASN A 67 -7.65 -11.40 -3.85
N LEU A 68 -6.65 -10.87 -4.59
CA LEU A 68 -5.38 -10.42 -4.03
C LEU A 68 -4.88 -9.20 -4.77
N VAL A 69 -4.34 -8.25 -4.01
CA VAL A 69 -3.62 -7.08 -4.54
C VAL A 69 -2.16 -7.15 -4.08
N LEU A 70 -1.24 -7.18 -5.05
CA LEU A 70 0.18 -7.00 -4.79
C LEU A 70 0.48 -5.50 -4.85
N ILE A 71 0.93 -4.95 -3.73
CA ILE A 71 1.31 -3.55 -3.59
C ILE A 71 2.84 -3.46 -3.62
N GLU A 72 3.39 -2.66 -4.52
CA GLU A 72 4.80 -2.29 -4.54
C GLU A 72 4.96 -0.88 -3.97
N ILE A 73 5.64 -0.74 -2.83
CA ILE A 73 6.13 0.55 -2.36
C ILE A 73 7.44 0.82 -3.09
N LEU A 74 7.45 1.82 -3.94
CA LEU A 74 8.59 2.16 -4.79
C LEU A 74 8.96 3.65 -4.67
N SER A 75 10.06 4.06 -5.24
CA SER A 75 10.36 5.46 -5.54
C SER A 75 11.03 5.57 -6.90
N MET A 76 10.65 6.57 -7.69
CA MET A 76 11.28 6.80 -9.00
C MET A 76 12.78 7.06 -8.90
N TYR A 77 13.24 7.53 -7.75
CA TYR A 77 14.66 7.83 -7.49
C TYR A 77 15.46 6.63 -6.97
N CYS A 78 14.78 5.53 -6.63
CA CYS A 78 15.43 4.32 -6.11
C CYS A 78 16.03 3.48 -7.25
N PRO A 79 17.36 3.28 -7.32
CA PRO A 79 17.98 2.47 -8.38
C PRO A 79 17.53 1.01 -8.36
N PHE A 80 17.20 0.46 -7.19
CA PHE A 80 16.69 -0.90 -7.04
C PHE A 80 15.27 -1.02 -7.61
N CYS A 81 14.38 -0.01 -7.41
CA CYS A 81 13.06 0.01 -8.02
C CYS A 81 13.14 0.12 -9.55
N GLN A 82 14.09 0.92 -10.06
CA GLN A 82 14.31 1.04 -11.50
C GLN A 82 14.76 -0.30 -12.13
N LYS A 83 15.60 -1.07 -11.42
CA LYS A 83 16.03 -2.41 -11.86
C LYS A 83 14.92 -3.45 -11.72
N GLU A 84 14.06 -3.31 -10.72
CA GLU A 84 12.96 -4.26 -10.46
C GLU A 84 11.78 -4.06 -11.41
N ALA A 85 11.54 -2.83 -11.90
CA ALA A 85 10.39 -2.51 -12.75
C ALA A 85 10.19 -3.48 -13.95
N PRO A 86 11.19 -3.84 -14.76
CA PRO A 86 11.01 -4.82 -15.83
C PRO A 86 10.69 -6.24 -15.32
N ILE A 87 11.11 -6.60 -14.11
CA ILE A 87 10.80 -7.90 -13.49
C ILE A 87 9.34 -7.91 -13.03
N VAL A 88 8.87 -6.83 -12.44
CA VAL A 88 7.44 -6.68 -12.06
C VAL A 88 6.55 -6.64 -13.29
N ASN A 89 6.99 -6.03 -14.40
CA ASN A 89 6.27 -6.10 -15.67
C ASN A 89 6.12 -7.53 -16.18
N GLN A 90 7.19 -8.35 -16.10
CA GLN A 90 7.11 -9.77 -16.46
C GLN A 90 6.16 -10.56 -15.55
N LEU A 91 6.14 -10.26 -14.26
CA LEU A 91 5.16 -10.83 -13.32
C LEU A 91 3.73 -10.44 -13.72
N TYR A 92 3.49 -9.18 -14.05
CA TYR A 92 2.19 -8.71 -14.56
C TYR A 92 1.77 -9.51 -15.80
N GLU A 93 2.66 -9.68 -16.77
CA GLU A 93 2.37 -10.48 -17.96
C GLU A 93 2.08 -11.95 -17.62
N ALA A 94 2.81 -12.53 -16.67
CA ALA A 94 2.58 -13.90 -16.22
C ALA A 94 1.19 -14.05 -15.58
N ILE A 95 0.76 -13.08 -14.75
CA ILE A 95 -0.59 -13.03 -14.17
C ILE A 95 -1.65 -12.92 -15.26
N GLU A 96 -1.47 -12.04 -16.25
CA GLU A 96 -2.43 -11.84 -17.34
C GLU A 96 -2.53 -13.03 -18.32
N LYS A 97 -1.49 -13.85 -18.41
CA LYS A 97 -1.45 -15.10 -19.20
C LYS A 97 -2.00 -16.32 -18.45
N ASP A 98 -2.04 -16.29 -17.11
CA ASP A 98 -2.53 -17.41 -16.29
C ASP A 98 -4.06 -17.32 -16.10
N PRO A 99 -4.87 -18.28 -16.63
CA PRO A 99 -6.32 -18.24 -16.53
C PRO A 99 -6.85 -18.29 -15.08
N ALA A 100 -6.09 -18.86 -14.15
CA ALA A 100 -6.47 -18.92 -12.74
C ALA A 100 -6.23 -17.58 -12.02
N ALA A 101 -5.17 -16.84 -12.42
CA ALA A 101 -4.75 -15.58 -11.79
C ALA A 101 -5.37 -14.34 -12.44
N LYS A 102 -5.58 -14.37 -13.75
CA LYS A 102 -6.09 -13.24 -14.53
C LYS A 102 -7.37 -12.67 -13.93
N GLY A 103 -7.37 -11.35 -13.73
CA GLY A 103 -8.49 -10.62 -13.14
C GLY A 103 -8.69 -10.83 -11.63
N LYS A 104 -8.04 -11.86 -11.02
CA LYS A 104 -8.13 -12.19 -9.59
C LYS A 104 -6.92 -11.71 -8.79
N ILE A 105 -5.77 -11.54 -9.43
CA ILE A 105 -4.58 -10.94 -8.85
C ILE A 105 -4.31 -9.63 -9.58
N LYS A 106 -4.14 -8.55 -8.84
CA LYS A 106 -3.84 -7.21 -9.38
C LYS A 106 -2.55 -6.69 -8.78
N ILE A 107 -1.81 -5.90 -9.55
CA ILE A 107 -0.62 -5.18 -9.07
C ILE A 107 -0.93 -3.69 -9.05
N ILE A 108 -0.49 -3.02 -8.00
CA ILE A 108 -0.47 -1.55 -7.92
C ILE A 108 0.88 -1.09 -7.36
N GLY A 109 1.35 0.08 -7.80
CA GLY A 109 2.49 0.74 -7.20
C GLY A 109 2.08 1.92 -6.32
N ILE A 110 2.88 2.24 -5.31
CA ILE A 110 2.76 3.45 -4.49
C ILE A 110 4.14 4.12 -4.48
N GLY A 111 4.23 5.32 -5.06
CA GLY A 111 5.47 6.09 -5.20
C GLY A 111 5.75 6.91 -3.96
N ALA A 112 6.50 6.35 -3.00
CA ALA A 112 6.90 7.02 -1.77
C ALA A 112 7.75 8.27 -2.06
N GLY A 113 7.30 9.44 -1.59
CA GLY A 113 7.92 10.72 -1.87
C GLY A 113 7.83 11.15 -3.33
N ASN A 114 6.87 10.58 -4.10
CA ASN A 114 6.70 10.93 -5.51
C ASN A 114 5.37 11.63 -5.75
N SER A 115 5.41 12.72 -6.49
CA SER A 115 4.25 13.43 -7.02
C SER A 115 3.54 12.64 -8.13
N ALA A 116 2.33 13.07 -8.51
CA ALA A 116 1.60 12.48 -9.64
C ALA A 116 2.39 12.53 -10.96
N TYR A 117 3.12 13.63 -11.20
CA TYR A 117 3.98 13.76 -12.37
C TYR A 117 5.13 12.74 -12.35
N GLU A 118 5.79 12.57 -11.21
CA GLU A 118 6.93 11.66 -11.08
C GLU A 118 6.55 10.19 -11.23
N VAL A 119 5.41 9.76 -10.66
CA VAL A 119 4.93 8.39 -10.88
C VAL A 119 4.56 8.14 -12.34
N GLU A 120 4.03 9.14 -13.03
CA GLU A 120 3.72 9.03 -14.47
C GLU A 120 5.00 8.96 -15.32
N VAL A 121 6.04 9.74 -14.98
CA VAL A 121 7.36 9.64 -15.62
C VAL A 121 7.95 8.25 -15.41
N PHE A 122 7.87 7.70 -14.20
CA PHE A 122 8.33 6.34 -13.91
C PHE A 122 7.58 5.30 -14.74
N ARG A 123 6.24 5.36 -14.76
CA ARG A 123 5.39 4.46 -15.54
C ARG A 123 5.78 4.44 -17.02
N LYS A 124 5.93 5.62 -17.62
CA LYS A 124 6.31 5.76 -19.05
C LYS A 124 7.72 5.25 -19.32
N ARG A 125 8.69 5.62 -18.47
CA ARG A 125 10.09 5.26 -18.67
C ARG A 125 10.33 3.75 -18.62
N TYR A 126 9.62 3.03 -17.73
CA TYR A 126 9.80 1.59 -17.53
C TYR A 126 8.65 0.77 -18.13
N ASN A 127 7.75 1.38 -18.90
CA ASN A 127 6.58 0.74 -19.51
C ASN A 127 5.74 -0.05 -18.49
N VAL A 128 5.52 0.52 -17.29
CA VAL A 128 4.77 -0.12 -16.21
C VAL A 128 3.30 -0.23 -16.61
N PRO A 129 2.72 -1.45 -16.74
CA PRO A 129 1.38 -1.65 -17.31
C PRO A 129 0.24 -1.52 -16.30
N PHE A 130 0.55 -1.32 -15.04
CA PHE A 130 -0.42 -1.20 -13.94
C PHE A 130 -0.38 0.19 -13.31
N PRO A 131 -1.42 0.59 -12.54
CA PRO A 131 -1.47 1.89 -11.88
C PRO A 131 -0.37 2.06 -10.84
N VAL A 132 0.28 3.24 -10.85
CA VAL A 132 1.18 3.69 -9.77
C VAL A 132 0.60 4.97 -9.19
N PHE A 133 0.42 4.99 -7.88
CA PHE A 133 -0.20 6.08 -7.14
C PHE A 133 0.84 6.97 -6.46
N PRO A 134 0.66 8.30 -6.45
CA PRO A 134 1.55 9.20 -5.75
C PRO A 134 1.37 9.12 -4.23
N ASP A 135 2.47 9.29 -3.50
CA ASP A 135 2.51 9.47 -2.04
C ASP A 135 3.56 10.55 -1.71
N PRO A 136 3.32 11.84 -2.15
CA PRO A 136 4.32 12.89 -2.11
C PRO A 136 4.75 13.24 -0.68
N ASP A 137 3.84 13.14 0.27
CA ASP A 137 4.05 13.49 1.68
C ASP A 137 4.45 12.28 2.55
N TYR A 138 4.67 11.11 1.91
CA TYR A 138 5.00 9.85 2.58
C TYR A 138 3.90 9.34 3.54
N ASP A 139 2.64 9.73 3.36
CA ASP A 139 1.57 9.39 4.29
C ASP A 139 1.29 7.88 4.33
N ILE A 140 1.27 7.22 3.17
CA ILE A 140 1.11 5.78 3.08
C ILE A 140 2.40 5.08 3.48
N HIS A 141 3.54 5.59 3.04
CA HIS A 141 4.86 5.05 3.37
C HIS A 141 5.13 5.07 4.89
N LYS A 142 4.78 6.14 5.61
CA LYS A 142 4.86 6.22 7.08
C LYS A 142 4.00 5.15 7.75
N LYS A 143 2.77 4.94 7.27
CA LYS A 143 1.89 3.87 7.76
C LYS A 143 2.46 2.47 7.48
N CYS A 144 3.24 2.32 6.42
CA CYS A 144 3.95 1.10 6.08
C CYS A 144 5.21 0.88 6.93
N GLY A 145 5.50 1.75 7.89
CA GLY A 145 6.67 1.67 8.77
C GLY A 145 7.97 2.15 8.14
N GLU A 146 7.88 3.12 7.22
CA GLU A 146 9.02 3.77 6.56
C GLU A 146 10.00 2.76 5.91
N VAL A 147 9.44 1.75 5.27
CA VAL A 147 10.21 0.66 4.66
C VAL A 147 11.15 1.18 3.57
N ARG A 148 12.30 0.53 3.40
CA ARG A 148 13.14 0.76 2.21
C ARG A 148 12.45 0.22 0.96
N THR A 149 12.77 0.79 -0.21
CA THR A 149 12.18 0.44 -1.49
C THR A 149 13.13 -0.36 -2.40
N PRO A 150 12.61 -1.24 -3.27
CA PRO A 150 11.21 -1.65 -3.37
C PRO A 150 10.78 -2.53 -2.20
N PHE A 151 9.51 -2.41 -1.78
CA PHE A 151 8.93 -3.28 -0.76
C PHE A 151 7.60 -3.82 -1.27
N PHE A 152 7.40 -5.13 -1.20
CA PHE A 152 6.21 -5.81 -1.72
C PHE A 152 5.30 -6.28 -0.60
N ILE A 153 3.99 -6.03 -0.75
CA ILE A 153 2.95 -6.48 0.17
C ILE A 153 1.87 -7.18 -0.67
N ALA A 154 1.66 -8.48 -0.47
CA ALA A 154 0.51 -9.16 -1.05
C ALA A 154 -0.65 -9.15 -0.04
N VAL A 155 -1.77 -8.59 -0.45
CA VAL A 155 -2.95 -8.38 0.38
C VAL A 155 -4.11 -9.21 -0.16
N ARG A 156 -4.57 -10.18 0.60
CA ARG A 156 -5.78 -10.95 0.32
C ARG A 156 -7.01 -10.08 0.64
N LEU A 157 -7.94 -10.02 -0.29
CA LEU A 157 -9.23 -9.37 -0.12
C LEU A 157 -10.28 -10.44 0.19
N ASN A 158 -10.77 -10.49 1.42
CA ASN A 158 -11.75 -11.48 1.83
C ASN A 158 -13.18 -11.01 1.51
N PRO A 159 -14.13 -11.93 1.27
CA PRO A 159 -15.52 -11.58 0.97
C PRO A 159 -16.23 -10.78 2.08
N ASP A 160 -15.75 -10.87 3.33
CA ASP A 160 -16.25 -10.10 4.47
C ASP A 160 -15.70 -8.65 4.52
N GLY A 161 -14.91 -8.27 3.51
CA GLY A 161 -14.28 -6.94 3.40
C GLY A 161 -12.97 -6.80 4.20
N THR A 162 -12.49 -7.85 4.88
CA THR A 162 -11.20 -7.80 5.56
C THR A 162 -10.05 -7.90 4.57
N GLN A 163 -8.93 -7.26 4.92
CA GLN A 163 -7.71 -7.21 4.13
C GLN A 163 -6.57 -7.81 4.93
N GLU A 164 -6.11 -8.98 4.53
CA GLU A 164 -5.07 -9.73 5.24
C GLU A 164 -3.77 -9.72 4.46
N VAL A 165 -2.67 -9.40 5.12
CA VAL A 165 -1.32 -9.46 4.54
C VAL A 165 -0.90 -10.93 4.45
N GLY A 166 -0.76 -11.44 3.23
CA GLY A 166 -0.26 -12.80 2.97
C GLY A 166 1.26 -12.87 2.76
N TYR A 167 1.85 -11.73 2.37
CA TYR A 167 3.29 -11.64 2.11
C TYR A 167 3.75 -10.18 2.30
N ALA A 168 4.95 -10.02 2.85
CA ALA A 168 5.60 -8.70 2.95
C ALA A 168 7.12 -8.89 2.91
N LYS A 169 7.81 -8.18 2.00
CA LYS A 169 9.26 -8.34 1.82
C LYS A 169 9.92 -7.12 1.20
N LEU A 170 11.09 -6.79 1.70
CA LEU A 170 12.02 -5.84 1.11
C LEU A 170 12.80 -6.48 -0.06
N GLY A 171 13.01 -5.72 -1.12
CA GLY A 171 13.75 -6.15 -2.30
C GLY A 171 12.93 -7.03 -3.22
N GLY A 172 13.58 -7.61 -4.23
CA GLY A 172 12.92 -8.46 -5.22
C GLY A 172 12.32 -9.73 -4.63
N PHE A 173 11.38 -10.32 -5.36
CA PHE A 173 10.62 -11.51 -4.93
C PHE A 173 11.19 -12.83 -5.47
N GLY A 174 12.26 -12.79 -6.27
CA GLY A 174 12.92 -13.99 -6.82
C GLY A 174 12.29 -14.45 -8.14
N GLU A 175 12.23 -15.77 -8.35
CA GLU A 175 11.76 -16.36 -9.60
C GLU A 175 10.25 -16.19 -9.81
N ILE A 176 9.85 -15.64 -10.96
CA ILE A 176 8.46 -15.31 -11.28
C ILE A 176 7.52 -16.51 -11.16
N PRO A 177 7.82 -17.72 -11.70
CA PRO A 177 6.90 -18.86 -11.58
C PRO A 177 6.62 -19.24 -10.13
N ALA A 178 7.65 -19.30 -9.29
CA ALA A 178 7.50 -19.65 -7.88
C ALA A 178 6.73 -18.58 -7.11
N PHE A 179 6.98 -17.30 -7.41
CA PHE A 179 6.27 -16.19 -6.78
C PHE A 179 4.81 -16.15 -7.20
N LEU A 180 4.49 -16.36 -8.47
CA LEU A 180 3.12 -16.44 -8.97
C LEU A 180 2.32 -17.55 -8.28
N GLU A 181 2.90 -18.75 -8.14
CA GLU A 181 2.24 -19.86 -7.41
C GLU A 181 1.99 -19.49 -5.93
N MET A 182 2.93 -18.81 -5.28
CA MET A 182 2.73 -18.30 -3.91
C MET A 182 1.59 -17.28 -3.85
N LEU A 183 1.52 -16.34 -4.80
CA LEU A 183 0.42 -15.36 -4.88
C LEU A 183 -0.93 -16.04 -5.12
N LYS A 184 -1.01 -17.04 -6.02
CA LYS A 184 -2.22 -17.82 -6.28
C LYS A 184 -2.70 -18.52 -5.01
N LYS A 185 -1.81 -19.22 -4.31
CA LYS A 185 -2.12 -19.85 -3.02
C LYS A 185 -2.65 -18.84 -2.00
N SER A 186 -2.01 -17.67 -1.89
CA SER A 186 -2.46 -16.60 -0.99
C SER A 186 -3.80 -16.00 -1.40
N ALA A 187 -4.13 -16.01 -2.70
CA ALA A 187 -5.41 -15.56 -3.24
C ALA A 187 -6.53 -16.59 -3.11
N GLY A 188 -6.23 -17.81 -2.65
CA GLY A 188 -7.19 -18.93 -2.59
C GLY A 188 -7.54 -19.50 -3.98
N LEU A 189 -6.58 -19.55 -4.90
CA LEU A 189 -6.70 -20.02 -6.29
C LEU A 189 -5.99 -21.35 -6.49
#